data_f838d0dd58fec97ca47ce5f9205e288a
#
_entry.id   f838d0dd58fec97ca47ce5f9205e288a
#
_cell.length_a   1.000
_cell.length_b   1.000
_cell.length_c   1.000
_cell.angle_alpha   90.00
_cell.angle_beta   90.00
_cell.angle_gamma   90.00
#
_symmetry.space_group_name_H-M   'P 1'
#
loop_
_entity.id
_entity.type
_entity.pdbx_description
1 polymer ?
#
loop_
_entity_poly.entity_id
_entity_poly.type
_entity_poly.pdbx_seq_one_letter_code
_entity_poly.pdbx_strand_id
1 'polypeptide(L)'
;FLPHIARVSVSGIITDDQKMIELLDKVGKSTQVRAVILDINSPGGTTTGGEATYDAIRRLAEKKPVVAVCGTLATSAAYIVALATDRIFVYGNTITGSVGVIFQWADVSELMRTLGVKVEEVKSGPLKAVPNPFEPTDEKGRALAAEMVQEAKVWFVDLVGKRRNLEPGAVPGLTDGRVYSGRQALALKLVDEIGDERAAKRWLQKERDVTPGLSVVEWKPKSESGGIWGWLFGSIASSFGIAADNFVSLFGQVSEGLRLDGLVSLWHPAGS
;
A
#
# COMPACT_ATOMS: atom_id res chain seq x y z
N PHE A 1 -12.73 -24.79 -11.69
CA PHE A 1 -11.50 -24.15 -12.21
C PHE A 1 -10.40 -25.22 -12.32
N LEU A 2 -9.62 -25.17 -13.40
CA LEU A 2 -8.41 -26.01 -13.57
C LEU A 2 -7.27 -25.45 -12.70
N PRO A 3 -6.23 -26.24 -12.41
CA PRO A 3 -5.04 -25.75 -11.73
C PRO A 3 -4.46 -24.52 -12.45
N HIS A 4 -4.11 -23.49 -11.70
CA HIS A 4 -3.67 -22.21 -12.25
C HIS A 4 -2.77 -21.43 -11.27
N ILE A 5 -2.13 -20.39 -11.77
CA ILE A 5 -1.45 -19.36 -10.98
C ILE A 5 -2.45 -18.22 -10.72
N ALA A 6 -2.67 -17.85 -9.48
CA ALA A 6 -3.50 -16.70 -9.17
C ALA A 6 -2.71 -15.40 -9.35
N ARG A 7 -3.30 -14.41 -10.03
CA ARG A 7 -2.82 -13.02 -10.02
C ARG A 7 -3.70 -12.22 -9.08
N VAL A 8 -3.08 -11.50 -8.14
CA VAL A 8 -3.76 -10.56 -7.25
C VAL A 8 -3.11 -9.19 -7.44
N SER A 9 -3.90 -8.19 -7.80
CA SER A 9 -3.40 -6.83 -8.04
C SER A 9 -3.44 -6.02 -6.74
N VAL A 10 -2.33 -5.34 -6.44
CA VAL A 10 -2.19 -4.37 -5.36
C VAL A 10 -1.87 -3.01 -6.00
N SER A 11 -2.87 -2.16 -6.13
CA SER A 11 -2.76 -0.88 -6.83
C SER A 11 -3.42 0.25 -6.05
N GLY A 12 -3.05 1.50 -6.40
CA GLY A 12 -3.55 2.67 -5.68
C GLY A 12 -3.02 2.76 -4.26
N ILE A 13 -3.75 3.44 -3.38
CA ILE A 13 -3.35 3.65 -1.99
C ILE A 13 -3.70 2.43 -1.16
N ILE A 14 -2.71 1.90 -0.42
CA ILE A 14 -2.86 0.75 0.45
C ILE A 14 -3.45 1.21 1.79
N THR A 15 -4.58 0.65 2.15
CA THR A 15 -5.25 0.85 3.43
C THR A 15 -5.50 -0.49 4.10
N ASP A 16 -6.06 -0.50 5.32
CA ASP A 16 -6.54 -1.73 5.97
C ASP A 16 -7.81 -2.23 5.26
N ASP A 17 -7.60 -2.94 4.15
CA ASP A 17 -8.65 -3.49 3.29
C ASP A 17 -8.97 -4.93 3.64
N GLN A 18 -10.01 -5.14 4.43
CA GLN A 18 -10.45 -6.47 4.84
C GLN A 18 -10.87 -7.35 3.65
N LYS A 19 -11.37 -6.76 2.55
CA LYS A 19 -11.73 -7.52 1.35
C LYS A 19 -10.49 -8.11 0.66
N MET A 20 -9.38 -7.35 0.67
CA MET A 20 -8.09 -7.85 0.17
C MET A 20 -7.57 -8.98 1.05
N ILE A 21 -7.61 -8.84 2.36
CA ILE A 21 -7.18 -9.87 3.32
C ILE A 21 -8.00 -11.15 3.14
N GLU A 22 -9.34 -11.04 3.05
CA GLU A 22 -10.20 -12.18 2.77
C GLU A 22 -9.91 -12.84 1.40
N LEU A 23 -9.57 -12.05 0.38
CA LEU A 23 -9.19 -12.57 -0.92
C LEU A 23 -7.93 -13.41 -0.81
N LEU A 24 -6.88 -12.91 -0.16
CA LEU A 24 -5.63 -13.63 0.06
C LEU A 24 -5.86 -14.93 0.84
N ASP A 25 -6.71 -14.92 1.84
CA ASP A 25 -7.09 -16.11 2.59
C ASP A 25 -7.84 -17.14 1.71
N LYS A 26 -8.75 -16.69 0.85
CA LYS A 26 -9.46 -17.56 -0.12
C LYS A 26 -8.50 -18.18 -1.13
N VAL A 27 -7.56 -17.39 -1.66
CA VAL A 27 -6.49 -17.85 -2.54
C VAL A 27 -5.65 -18.93 -1.85
N GLY A 28 -5.29 -18.71 -0.59
CA GLY A 28 -4.53 -19.65 0.22
C GLY A 28 -5.24 -20.99 0.45
N LYS A 29 -6.56 -20.97 0.60
CA LYS A 29 -7.41 -22.17 0.81
C LYS A 29 -7.74 -22.93 -0.49
N SER A 30 -7.61 -22.30 -1.65
CA SER A 30 -7.98 -22.91 -2.93
C SER A 30 -6.99 -24.00 -3.35
N THR A 31 -7.46 -25.21 -3.55
CA THR A 31 -6.63 -26.33 -4.04
C THR A 31 -6.26 -26.19 -5.52
N GLN A 32 -6.94 -25.34 -6.27
CA GLN A 32 -6.66 -25.09 -7.69
C GLN A 32 -5.54 -24.08 -7.90
N VAL A 33 -5.27 -23.20 -6.93
CA VAL A 33 -4.18 -22.25 -6.99
C VAL A 33 -2.86 -22.93 -6.62
N ARG A 34 -1.90 -22.94 -7.55
CA ARG A 34 -0.58 -23.56 -7.37
C ARG A 34 0.50 -22.59 -6.96
N ALA A 35 0.37 -21.33 -7.33
CA ALA A 35 1.26 -20.25 -6.97
C ALA A 35 0.51 -18.90 -7.09
N VAL A 36 1.09 -17.86 -6.56
CA VAL A 36 0.50 -16.52 -6.58
C VAL A 36 1.49 -15.51 -7.13
N ILE A 37 1.03 -14.66 -8.03
CA ILE A 37 1.72 -13.47 -8.51
C ILE A 37 0.99 -12.26 -7.93
N LEU A 38 1.66 -11.47 -7.11
CA LEU A 38 1.19 -10.16 -6.70
C LEU A 38 1.66 -9.13 -7.74
N ASP A 39 0.71 -8.54 -8.45
CA ASP A 39 0.96 -7.45 -9.40
C ASP A 39 0.87 -6.12 -8.62
N ILE A 40 2.02 -5.52 -8.32
CA ILE A 40 2.13 -4.36 -7.43
C ILE A 40 2.40 -3.11 -8.26
N ASN A 41 1.48 -2.14 -8.17
CA ASN A 41 1.66 -0.81 -8.76
C ASN A 41 1.04 0.26 -7.86
N SER A 42 1.77 0.64 -6.80
CA SER A 42 1.26 1.47 -5.72
C SER A 42 2.33 2.41 -5.15
N PRO A 43 1.97 3.65 -4.83
CA PRO A 43 2.86 4.60 -4.14
C PRO A 43 3.00 4.31 -2.63
N GLY A 44 2.25 3.35 -2.09
CA GLY A 44 2.16 3.06 -0.67
C GLY A 44 0.80 3.39 -0.08
N GLY A 45 0.76 3.72 1.21
CA GLY A 45 -0.49 4.00 1.92
C GLY A 45 -0.28 4.10 3.43
N THR A 46 -1.26 3.64 4.21
CA THR A 46 -1.12 3.60 5.67
C THR A 46 -0.14 2.52 6.11
N THR A 47 0.59 2.77 7.20
CA THR A 47 1.50 1.76 7.79
C THR A 47 0.73 0.51 8.20
N THR A 48 -0.42 0.68 8.85
CA THR A 48 -1.30 -0.42 9.27
C THR A 48 -1.80 -1.24 8.08
N GLY A 49 -2.20 -0.59 6.97
CA GLY A 49 -2.62 -1.28 5.75
C GLY A 49 -1.49 -2.09 5.13
N GLY A 50 -0.27 -1.53 5.11
CA GLY A 50 0.94 -2.24 4.68
C GLY A 50 1.23 -3.46 5.54
N GLU A 51 1.20 -3.31 6.86
CA GLU A 51 1.45 -4.37 7.85
C GLU A 51 0.39 -5.49 7.76
N ALA A 52 -0.90 -5.14 7.77
CA ALA A 52 -1.99 -6.12 7.68
C ALA A 52 -1.92 -6.93 6.38
N THR A 53 -1.62 -6.27 5.27
CA THR A 53 -1.45 -6.93 3.96
C THR A 53 -0.19 -7.80 3.96
N TYR A 54 0.93 -7.33 4.52
CA TYR A 54 2.16 -8.11 4.69
C TYR A 54 1.87 -9.41 5.45
N ASP A 55 1.21 -9.34 6.59
CA ASP A 55 0.90 -10.51 7.41
C ASP A 55 -0.01 -11.51 6.68
N ALA A 56 -1.00 -11.02 5.94
CA ALA A 56 -1.86 -11.87 5.14
C ALA A 56 -1.08 -12.61 4.03
N ILE A 57 -0.16 -11.91 3.37
CA ILE A 57 0.72 -12.52 2.34
C ILE A 57 1.70 -13.51 2.98
N ARG A 58 2.24 -13.23 4.16
CA ARG A 58 3.11 -14.18 4.86
C ARG A 58 2.37 -15.48 5.19
N ARG A 59 1.15 -15.40 5.71
CA ARG A 59 0.29 -16.60 5.92
C ARG A 59 -0.03 -17.34 4.63
N LEU A 60 -0.17 -16.63 3.51
CA LEU A 60 -0.35 -17.23 2.19
C LEU A 60 0.92 -17.94 1.72
N ALA A 61 2.09 -17.30 1.91
CA ALA A 61 3.40 -17.82 1.50
C ALA A 61 3.83 -19.09 2.26
N GLU A 62 3.27 -19.33 3.44
CA GLU A 62 3.44 -20.61 4.16
C GLU A 62 2.76 -21.79 3.43
N LYS A 63 1.77 -21.51 2.59
CA LYS A 63 0.94 -22.52 1.92
C LYS A 63 1.29 -22.69 0.44
N LYS A 64 1.74 -21.64 -0.21
CA LYS A 64 1.96 -21.58 -1.66
C LYS A 64 3.09 -20.62 -1.99
N PRO A 65 3.86 -20.85 -3.06
CA PRO A 65 4.82 -19.88 -3.56
C PRO A 65 4.13 -18.56 -3.94
N VAL A 66 4.66 -17.44 -3.44
CA VAL A 66 4.15 -16.09 -3.71
C VAL A 66 5.29 -15.22 -4.22
N VAL A 67 5.12 -14.60 -5.38
CA VAL A 67 6.11 -13.68 -5.96
C VAL A 67 5.48 -12.32 -6.22
N ALA A 68 6.26 -11.26 -6.10
CA ALA A 68 5.87 -9.91 -6.50
C ALA A 68 6.39 -9.59 -7.90
N VAL A 69 5.55 -8.99 -8.73
CA VAL A 69 5.93 -8.34 -9.99
C VAL A 69 5.53 -6.87 -9.86
N CYS A 70 6.52 -5.99 -9.79
CA CYS A 70 6.30 -4.58 -9.53
C CYS A 70 6.25 -3.79 -10.84
N GLY A 71 5.22 -2.99 -11.01
CA GLY A 71 5.03 -2.10 -12.15
C GLY A 71 5.85 -0.81 -12.05
N THR A 72 5.21 0.32 -12.29
CA THR A 72 5.85 1.64 -12.22
C THR A 72 6.29 1.99 -10.80
N LEU A 73 5.43 1.73 -9.81
CA LEU A 73 5.66 2.07 -8.41
C LEU A 73 5.50 0.85 -7.50
N ALA A 74 6.47 0.68 -6.60
CA ALA A 74 6.39 -0.25 -5.47
C ALA A 74 7.12 0.38 -4.29
N THR A 75 6.60 1.50 -3.79
CA THR A 75 7.26 2.34 -2.79
C THR A 75 6.56 2.28 -1.45
N SER A 76 7.31 2.46 -0.38
CA SER A 76 6.78 2.69 0.95
C SER A 76 5.93 1.49 1.43
N ALA A 77 4.65 1.64 1.79
CA ALA A 77 3.78 0.52 2.16
C ALA A 77 3.68 -0.56 1.06
N ALA A 78 3.79 -0.18 -0.24
CA ALA A 78 3.85 -1.17 -1.32
C ALA A 78 5.15 -1.98 -1.32
N TYR A 79 6.26 -1.40 -0.86
CA TYR A 79 7.49 -2.15 -0.65
C TYR A 79 7.38 -3.10 0.56
N ILE A 80 6.67 -2.71 1.63
CA ILE A 80 6.32 -3.62 2.73
C ILE A 80 5.58 -4.84 2.19
N VAL A 81 4.59 -4.63 1.33
CA VAL A 81 3.83 -5.71 0.67
C VAL A 81 4.73 -6.60 -0.20
N ALA A 82 5.63 -6.01 -1.00
CA ALA A 82 6.57 -6.76 -1.82
C ALA A 82 7.52 -7.62 -0.96
N LEU A 83 8.00 -7.08 0.16
CA LEU A 83 8.86 -7.79 1.12
C LEU A 83 8.21 -9.04 1.71
N ALA A 84 6.88 -9.14 1.71
CA ALA A 84 6.17 -10.32 2.20
C ALA A 84 6.32 -11.54 1.28
N THR A 85 6.72 -11.35 0.03
CA THR A 85 6.81 -12.40 -0.99
C THR A 85 8.12 -13.18 -0.94
N ASP A 86 8.17 -14.31 -1.66
CA ASP A 86 9.37 -15.15 -1.74
C ASP A 86 10.41 -14.57 -2.69
N ARG A 87 9.98 -13.79 -3.69
CA ARG A 87 10.87 -13.14 -4.68
C ARG A 87 10.21 -11.90 -5.26
N ILE A 88 11.01 -10.87 -5.47
CA ILE A 88 10.58 -9.56 -5.96
C ILE A 88 11.18 -9.30 -7.34
N PHE A 89 10.31 -9.20 -8.35
CA PHE A 89 10.64 -8.82 -9.71
C PHE A 89 10.26 -7.38 -9.96
N VAL A 90 11.14 -6.63 -10.63
CA VAL A 90 10.91 -5.22 -10.96
C VAL A 90 11.35 -4.96 -12.40
N TYR A 91 10.82 -3.91 -13.03
CA TYR A 91 11.44 -3.37 -14.23
C TYR A 91 12.66 -2.51 -13.87
N GLY A 92 13.58 -2.32 -14.81
CA GLY A 92 14.78 -1.51 -14.56
C GLY A 92 14.47 -0.07 -14.13
N ASN A 93 13.31 0.47 -14.53
CA ASN A 93 12.86 1.83 -14.20
C ASN A 93 11.72 1.84 -13.15
N THR A 94 11.33 0.72 -12.57
CA THR A 94 10.44 0.70 -11.41
C THR A 94 11.00 1.59 -10.32
N ILE A 95 10.18 2.40 -9.70
CA ILE A 95 10.55 3.18 -8.52
C ILE A 95 10.14 2.40 -7.29
N THR A 96 11.10 2.14 -6.39
CA THR A 96 10.89 1.37 -5.15
C THR A 96 11.67 1.97 -3.98
N GLY A 97 11.60 1.35 -2.80
CA GLY A 97 12.20 1.89 -1.58
C GLY A 97 11.27 2.83 -0.85
N SER A 98 11.68 4.08 -0.60
CA SER A 98 10.93 5.01 0.26
C SER A 98 10.64 4.39 1.64
N VAL A 99 11.68 3.85 2.28
CA VAL A 99 11.60 3.21 3.59
C VAL A 99 11.54 4.30 4.65
N GLY A 100 10.34 4.64 5.05
CA GLY A 100 10.08 5.72 5.99
C GLY A 100 8.59 5.90 6.25
N VAL A 101 8.29 6.75 7.23
CA VAL A 101 6.93 7.05 7.67
C VAL A 101 6.80 8.55 7.85
N ILE A 102 5.68 9.11 7.49
CA ILE A 102 5.34 10.51 7.76
C ILE A 102 4.04 10.56 8.57
N PHE A 103 3.94 11.58 9.42
CA PHE A 103 2.69 11.99 10.02
C PHE A 103 2.51 13.48 9.68
N GLN A 104 1.51 13.78 8.86
CA GLN A 104 1.34 15.11 8.29
C GLN A 104 -0.03 15.66 8.66
N TRP A 105 -0.05 16.92 9.10
CA TRP A 105 -1.28 17.65 9.38
C TRP A 105 -1.15 19.10 8.89
N ALA A 106 -2.29 19.71 8.60
CA ALA A 106 -2.36 21.14 8.30
C ALA A 106 -2.63 21.93 9.57
N ASP A 107 -2.10 23.15 9.66
CA ASP A 107 -2.50 24.16 10.65
C ASP A 107 -3.27 25.25 9.90
N VAL A 108 -4.57 25.35 10.18
CA VAL A 108 -5.47 26.37 9.59
C VAL A 108 -5.92 27.40 10.61
N SER A 109 -5.34 27.42 11.80
CA SER A 109 -5.74 28.27 12.92
C SER A 109 -5.72 29.76 12.56
N GLU A 110 -4.68 30.24 11.86
CA GLU A 110 -4.59 31.63 11.41
C GLU A 110 -5.61 31.97 10.33
N LEU A 111 -5.90 31.07 9.42
CA LEU A 111 -6.96 31.28 8.42
C LEU A 111 -8.32 31.43 9.10
N MET A 112 -8.63 30.56 10.05
CA MET A 112 -9.88 30.63 10.82
C MET A 112 -9.99 31.91 11.62
N ARG A 113 -8.91 32.34 12.25
CA ARG A 113 -8.86 33.65 12.96
C ARG A 113 -9.17 34.78 12.02
N THR A 114 -8.60 34.78 10.80
CA THR A 114 -8.85 35.80 9.78
C THR A 114 -10.31 35.84 9.33
N LEU A 115 -10.97 34.69 9.29
CA LEU A 115 -12.39 34.56 8.93
C LEU A 115 -13.33 34.82 10.12
N GLY A 116 -12.80 35.10 11.31
CA GLY A 116 -13.60 35.33 12.52
C GLY A 116 -14.22 34.04 13.11
N VAL A 117 -13.72 32.88 12.73
CA VAL A 117 -14.16 31.57 13.26
C VAL A 117 -13.34 31.23 14.50
N LYS A 118 -14.02 30.93 15.60
CA LYS A 118 -13.40 30.42 16.82
C LYS A 118 -13.75 28.93 16.99
N VAL A 119 -12.75 28.13 17.32
CA VAL A 119 -12.95 26.75 17.74
C VAL A 119 -12.75 26.68 19.24
N GLU A 120 -13.74 26.15 19.93
CA GLU A 120 -13.69 25.93 21.38
C GLU A 120 -13.73 24.42 21.62
N GLU A 121 -12.85 23.93 22.48
CA GLU A 121 -12.79 22.50 22.82
C GLU A 121 -12.53 22.31 24.31
N VAL A 122 -13.05 21.21 24.84
CA VAL A 122 -12.78 20.74 26.20
C VAL A 122 -12.12 19.37 26.08
N LYS A 123 -10.85 19.29 26.46
CA LYS A 123 -10.04 18.05 26.39
C LYS A 123 -9.99 17.34 27.75
N SER A 124 -10.06 16.01 27.74
CA SER A 124 -9.86 15.20 28.94
C SER A 124 -8.38 15.13 29.39
N GLY A 125 -7.47 15.58 28.53
CA GLY A 125 -6.04 15.61 28.82
C GLY A 125 -5.27 16.40 27.77
N PRO A 126 -4.04 16.87 28.09
CA PRO A 126 -3.29 17.80 27.25
C PRO A 126 -2.87 17.25 25.88
N LEU A 127 -2.74 15.93 25.75
CA LEU A 127 -2.37 15.28 24.48
C LEU A 127 -3.58 14.72 23.72
N LYS A 128 -4.81 14.95 24.22
CA LYS A 128 -6.00 14.50 23.50
C LYS A 128 -6.19 15.30 22.23
N ALA A 129 -6.27 14.60 21.07
CA ALA A 129 -6.43 15.22 19.76
C ALA A 129 -5.32 16.24 19.41
N VAL A 130 -4.06 15.92 19.71
CA VAL A 130 -2.88 16.71 19.35
C VAL A 130 -1.93 15.82 18.54
N PRO A 131 -1.43 16.28 17.38
CA PRO A 131 -1.75 17.56 16.73
C PRO A 131 -3.14 17.58 16.11
N ASN A 132 -3.72 18.78 15.92
CA ASN A 132 -4.97 18.99 15.20
C ASN A 132 -4.88 20.24 14.31
N PRO A 133 -5.76 20.42 13.32
CA PRO A 133 -5.66 21.52 12.36
C PRO A 133 -6.11 22.88 12.91
N PHE A 134 -6.74 22.94 14.07
CA PHE A 134 -7.45 24.14 14.55
C PHE A 134 -6.64 24.98 15.54
N GLU A 135 -5.53 24.45 16.02
CA GLU A 135 -4.62 25.16 16.92
C GLU A 135 -3.15 24.95 16.53
N PRO A 136 -2.27 25.91 16.79
CA PRO A 136 -0.84 25.70 16.60
C PRO A 136 -0.35 24.52 17.46
N THR A 137 0.35 23.60 16.82
CA THR A 137 0.89 22.43 17.53
C THR A 137 2.02 22.83 18.46
N ASP A 138 1.89 22.56 19.74
CA ASP A 138 2.91 22.80 20.74
C ASP A 138 4.08 21.78 20.63
N GLU A 139 5.12 22.01 21.43
CA GLU A 139 6.31 21.15 21.45
C GLU A 139 5.99 19.70 21.89
N LYS A 140 5.05 19.52 22.83
CA LYS A 140 4.65 18.20 23.31
C LYS A 140 3.90 17.41 22.25
N GLY A 141 3.03 18.06 21.50
CA GLY A 141 2.33 17.45 20.37
C GLY A 141 3.29 17.04 19.24
N ARG A 142 4.29 17.90 18.94
CA ARG A 142 5.34 17.56 17.97
C ARG A 142 6.20 16.39 18.45
N ALA A 143 6.55 16.36 19.71
CA ALA A 143 7.33 15.26 20.30
C ALA A 143 6.58 13.93 20.22
N LEU A 144 5.28 13.92 20.55
CA LEU A 144 4.44 12.72 20.43
C LEU A 144 4.37 12.22 18.97
N ALA A 145 4.13 13.12 18.02
CA ALA A 145 4.11 12.74 16.61
C ALA A 145 5.47 12.21 16.13
N ALA A 146 6.57 12.83 16.56
CA ALA A 146 7.92 12.38 16.22
C ALA A 146 8.24 10.99 16.81
N GLU A 147 7.80 10.70 18.03
CA GLU A 147 7.97 9.39 18.67
C GLU A 147 7.24 8.30 17.88
N MET A 148 5.98 8.52 17.51
CA MET A 148 5.19 7.57 16.72
C MET A 148 5.82 7.31 15.34
N VAL A 149 6.27 8.36 14.66
CA VAL A 149 6.95 8.26 13.36
C VAL A 149 8.26 7.47 13.49
N GLN A 150 9.03 7.73 14.55
CA GLN A 150 10.30 7.04 14.77
C GLN A 150 10.10 5.56 15.09
N GLU A 151 9.12 5.21 15.91
CA GLU A 151 8.79 3.81 16.20
C GLU A 151 8.42 3.03 14.92
N ALA A 152 7.49 3.57 14.13
CA ALA A 152 7.08 2.95 12.88
C ALA A 152 8.22 2.87 11.85
N LYS A 153 9.11 3.89 11.81
CA LYS A 153 10.31 3.87 10.97
C LYS A 153 11.27 2.75 11.38
N VAL A 154 11.55 2.59 12.66
CA VAL A 154 12.44 1.53 13.17
C VAL A 154 11.89 0.16 12.78
N TRP A 155 10.60 -0.08 13.01
CA TRP A 155 9.94 -1.30 12.59
C TRP A 155 10.12 -1.59 11.09
N PHE A 156 9.88 -0.59 10.22
CA PHE A 156 10.00 -0.78 8.77
C PHE A 156 11.45 -1.06 8.34
N VAL A 157 12.41 -0.33 8.88
CA VAL A 157 13.84 -0.54 8.60
C VAL A 157 14.28 -1.94 9.03
N ASP A 158 13.88 -2.39 10.21
CA ASP A 158 14.15 -3.74 10.71
C ASP A 158 13.51 -4.82 9.83
N LEU A 159 12.30 -4.58 9.35
CA LEU A 159 11.62 -5.47 8.43
C LEU A 159 12.42 -5.65 7.13
N VAL A 160 12.93 -4.55 6.56
CA VAL A 160 13.80 -4.61 5.37
C VAL A 160 15.05 -5.44 5.67
N GLY A 161 15.73 -5.15 6.77
CA GLY A 161 16.93 -5.88 7.18
C GLY A 161 16.68 -7.39 7.28
N LYS A 162 15.62 -7.78 7.97
CA LYS A 162 15.23 -9.19 8.15
C LYS A 162 14.85 -9.87 6.83
N ARG A 163 14.03 -9.21 6.03
CA ARG A 163 13.52 -9.81 4.78
C ARG A 163 14.56 -9.86 3.66
N ARG A 164 15.48 -8.91 3.63
CA ARG A 164 16.54 -8.83 2.62
C ARG A 164 17.88 -9.42 3.09
N ASN A 165 17.96 -9.83 4.35
CA ASN A 165 19.19 -10.34 4.99
C ASN A 165 20.37 -9.38 4.77
N LEU A 166 20.17 -8.11 5.13
CA LEU A 166 21.18 -7.06 4.99
C LEU A 166 21.17 -6.12 6.20
N GLU A 167 22.28 -5.40 6.36
CA GLU A 167 22.38 -4.30 7.32
C GLU A 167 21.77 -3.03 6.70
N PRO A 168 20.62 -2.55 7.19
CA PRO A 168 19.94 -1.40 6.58
C PRO A 168 20.81 -0.13 6.55
N GLY A 169 21.61 0.10 7.56
CA GLY A 169 22.55 1.23 7.64
C GLY A 169 23.67 1.21 6.60
N ALA A 170 23.96 0.05 6.01
CA ALA A 170 24.92 -0.08 4.94
C ALA A 170 24.34 0.25 3.54
N VAL A 171 23.03 0.40 3.42
CA VAL A 171 22.35 0.76 2.17
C VAL A 171 22.22 2.28 2.07
N PRO A 172 22.88 2.93 1.10
CA PRO A 172 22.93 4.39 1.01
C PRO A 172 21.53 5.03 0.92
N GLY A 173 21.17 5.83 1.91
CA GLY A 173 19.92 6.59 1.97
C GLY A 173 18.68 5.77 2.32
N LEU A 174 18.80 4.48 2.67
CA LEU A 174 17.63 3.65 3.00
C LEU A 174 16.87 4.22 4.22
N THR A 175 17.60 4.58 5.25
CA THR A 175 17.03 5.14 6.50
C THR A 175 16.56 6.59 6.36
N ASP A 176 16.84 7.22 5.21
CA ASP A 176 16.45 8.60 4.90
C ASP A 176 15.18 8.68 4.03
N GLY A 177 14.55 7.52 3.76
CA GLY A 177 13.36 7.45 2.93
C GLY A 177 13.62 7.60 1.43
N ARG A 178 14.86 7.36 0.98
CA ARG A 178 15.24 7.47 -0.44
C ARG A 178 14.47 6.47 -1.30
N VAL A 179 14.15 6.87 -2.53
CA VAL A 179 13.67 5.99 -3.60
C VAL A 179 14.82 5.54 -4.48
N TYR A 180 14.66 4.39 -5.11
CA TYR A 180 15.63 3.77 -6.02
C TYR A 180 14.96 3.34 -7.31
N SER A 181 15.69 3.41 -8.42
CA SER A 181 15.26 2.69 -9.62
C SER A 181 15.40 1.18 -9.39
N GLY A 182 14.70 0.37 -10.19
CA GLY A 182 14.82 -1.09 -10.11
C GLY A 182 16.26 -1.58 -10.26
N ARG A 183 17.07 -0.95 -11.13
CA ARG A 183 18.48 -1.27 -11.29
C ARG A 183 19.30 -0.96 -10.04
N GLN A 184 19.07 0.19 -9.42
CA GLN A 184 19.71 0.55 -8.14
C GLN A 184 19.29 -0.40 -7.03
N ALA A 185 18.00 -0.70 -6.94
CA ALA A 185 17.45 -1.60 -5.94
C ALA A 185 18.02 -3.03 -6.07
N LEU A 186 18.20 -3.52 -7.30
CA LEU A 186 18.85 -4.81 -7.55
C LEU A 186 20.30 -4.81 -7.08
N ALA A 187 21.09 -3.78 -7.46
CA ALA A 187 22.48 -3.65 -7.04
C ALA A 187 22.65 -3.59 -5.52
N LEU A 188 21.67 -3.01 -4.82
CA LEU A 188 21.61 -2.89 -3.35
C LEU A 188 20.93 -4.09 -2.67
N LYS A 189 20.53 -5.12 -3.42
CA LYS A 189 19.82 -6.31 -2.93
C LYS A 189 18.46 -6.02 -2.28
N LEU A 190 17.87 -4.89 -2.58
CA LEU A 190 16.52 -4.53 -2.12
C LEU A 190 15.42 -5.28 -2.87
N VAL A 191 15.72 -5.76 -4.08
CA VAL A 191 14.89 -6.61 -4.93
C VAL A 191 15.73 -7.77 -5.49
N ASP A 192 15.09 -8.75 -6.14
CA ASP A 192 15.77 -9.99 -6.52
C ASP A 192 16.13 -10.08 -7.99
N GLU A 193 15.31 -9.50 -8.88
CA GLU A 193 15.51 -9.67 -10.32
C GLU A 193 14.86 -8.53 -11.14
N ILE A 194 15.54 -8.16 -12.23
CA ILE A 194 14.89 -7.35 -13.27
C ILE A 194 14.12 -8.29 -14.19
N GLY A 195 12.79 -8.18 -14.17
CA GLY A 195 11.95 -9.07 -14.96
C GLY A 195 10.46 -8.72 -14.86
N ASP A 196 9.70 -9.32 -15.75
CA ASP A 196 8.25 -9.22 -15.87
C ASP A 196 7.55 -10.50 -15.32
N GLU A 197 6.25 -10.60 -15.53
CA GLU A 197 5.47 -11.80 -15.18
C GLU A 197 6.02 -13.08 -15.82
N ARG A 198 6.61 -12.99 -17.03
CA ARG A 198 7.20 -14.18 -17.68
C ARG A 198 8.44 -14.65 -16.93
N ALA A 199 9.25 -13.73 -16.42
CA ALA A 199 10.39 -14.08 -15.56
C ALA A 199 9.90 -14.71 -14.25
N ALA A 200 8.88 -14.14 -13.61
CA ALA A 200 8.26 -14.69 -12.41
C ALA A 200 7.72 -16.11 -12.64
N LYS A 201 7.02 -16.35 -13.73
CA LYS A 201 6.53 -17.70 -14.09
C LYS A 201 7.67 -18.71 -14.29
N ARG A 202 8.75 -18.34 -14.99
CA ARG A 202 9.92 -19.21 -15.17
C ARG A 202 10.55 -19.57 -13.82
N TRP A 203 10.69 -18.59 -12.93
CA TRP A 203 11.24 -18.83 -11.59
C TRP A 203 10.34 -19.77 -10.78
N LEU A 204 9.01 -19.56 -10.77
CA LEU A 204 8.06 -20.45 -10.10
C LEU A 204 8.17 -21.88 -10.61
N GLN A 205 8.33 -22.08 -11.93
CA GLN A 205 8.48 -23.39 -12.54
C GLN A 205 9.82 -24.06 -12.15
N LYS A 206 10.90 -23.30 -12.15
CA LYS A 206 12.25 -23.82 -11.95
C LYS A 206 12.59 -24.01 -10.47
N GLU A 207 12.21 -23.08 -9.62
CA GLU A 207 12.66 -23.01 -8.22
C GLU A 207 11.58 -23.42 -7.22
N ARG A 208 10.33 -23.59 -7.67
CA ARG A 208 9.17 -23.93 -6.82
C ARG A 208 8.33 -25.07 -7.37
N ASP A 209 8.83 -25.80 -8.34
CA ASP A 209 8.17 -26.97 -8.94
C ASP A 209 6.73 -26.71 -9.42
N VAL A 210 6.42 -25.49 -9.79
CA VAL A 210 5.11 -25.14 -10.34
C VAL A 210 5.00 -25.71 -11.75
N THR A 211 3.98 -26.50 -12.02
CA THR A 211 3.77 -27.18 -13.31
C THR A 211 3.83 -26.17 -14.48
N PRO A 212 4.64 -26.43 -15.51
CA PRO A 212 4.66 -25.61 -16.72
C PRO A 212 3.30 -25.55 -17.42
N GLY A 213 3.04 -24.43 -18.12
CA GLY A 213 1.83 -24.28 -18.92
C GLY A 213 0.59 -23.85 -18.15
N LEU A 214 0.65 -23.67 -16.83
CA LEU A 214 -0.49 -23.16 -16.08
C LEU A 214 -0.85 -21.74 -16.53
N SER A 215 -2.17 -21.52 -16.70
CA SER A 215 -2.72 -20.19 -16.98
C SER A 215 -2.59 -19.30 -15.76
N VAL A 216 -2.50 -17.98 -15.99
CA VAL A 216 -2.64 -16.98 -14.94
C VAL A 216 -4.09 -16.53 -14.91
N VAL A 217 -4.73 -16.64 -13.75
CA VAL A 217 -6.13 -16.26 -13.55
C VAL A 217 -6.18 -15.11 -12.55
N GLU A 218 -6.87 -14.05 -12.91
CA GLU A 218 -7.03 -12.91 -12.03
C GLU A 218 -8.04 -13.19 -10.93
N TRP A 219 -7.62 -12.90 -9.69
CA TRP A 219 -8.44 -12.96 -8.51
C TRP A 219 -8.66 -11.54 -7.99
N LYS A 220 -9.92 -11.15 -7.84
CA LYS A 220 -10.32 -9.81 -7.37
C LYS A 220 -11.15 -9.92 -6.10
N PRO A 221 -11.07 -8.91 -5.21
CA PRO A 221 -12.04 -8.80 -4.12
C PRO A 221 -13.46 -8.81 -4.68
N LYS A 222 -14.39 -9.40 -3.94
CA LYS A 222 -15.79 -9.34 -4.35
C LYS A 222 -16.23 -7.87 -4.39
N SER A 223 -16.54 -7.38 -5.57
CA SER A 223 -17.29 -6.13 -5.72
C SER A 223 -18.64 -6.34 -5.04
N GLU A 224 -19.02 -5.46 -4.14
CA GLU A 224 -20.43 -5.30 -3.83
C GLU A 224 -21.04 -4.77 -5.12
N SER A 225 -21.66 -5.65 -5.90
CA SER A 225 -22.56 -5.23 -6.97
C SER A 225 -23.55 -4.28 -6.30
N GLY A 226 -23.55 -3.02 -6.76
CA GLY A 226 -24.35 -1.97 -6.17
C GLY A 226 -25.75 -2.50 -5.87
N GLY A 227 -26.09 -2.55 -4.59
CA GLY A 227 -27.41 -2.98 -4.17
C GLY A 227 -28.47 -2.15 -4.89
N ILE A 228 -29.75 -2.50 -4.74
CA ILE A 228 -30.92 -1.80 -5.31
C ILE A 228 -30.77 -0.26 -5.34
N TRP A 229 -30.00 0.30 -4.41
CA TRP A 229 -29.65 1.72 -4.35
C TRP A 229 -28.71 2.19 -5.47
N GLY A 230 -27.73 1.41 -5.90
CA GLY A 230 -26.85 1.76 -7.04
C GLY A 230 -27.64 1.77 -8.37
N TRP A 231 -28.60 0.86 -8.51
CA TRP A 231 -29.51 0.83 -9.65
C TRP A 231 -30.50 2.01 -9.62
N LEU A 232 -31.08 2.35 -8.46
CA LEU A 232 -31.98 3.49 -8.28
C LEU A 232 -31.30 4.84 -8.52
N PHE A 233 -30.08 5.05 -7.97
CA PHE A 233 -29.32 6.29 -8.20
C PHE A 233 -28.77 6.39 -9.62
N GLY A 234 -28.37 5.29 -10.24
CA GLY A 234 -27.97 5.26 -11.66
C GLY A 234 -29.11 5.65 -12.59
N SER A 235 -30.34 5.22 -12.31
CA SER A 235 -31.54 5.58 -13.07
C SER A 235 -31.95 7.04 -12.92
N ILE A 236 -31.73 7.64 -11.75
CA ILE A 236 -32.02 9.07 -11.50
C ILE A 236 -30.94 9.95 -12.16
N ALA A 237 -29.65 9.58 -12.06
CA ALA A 237 -28.54 10.33 -12.65
C ALA A 237 -28.63 10.36 -14.19
N SER A 238 -29.03 9.26 -14.82
CA SER A 238 -29.24 9.20 -16.27
C SER A 238 -30.39 10.10 -16.77
N SER A 239 -31.38 10.35 -15.93
CA SER A 239 -32.51 11.25 -16.23
C SER A 239 -32.11 12.72 -16.21
N PHE A 240 -30.98 13.08 -15.58
CA PHE A 240 -30.42 14.45 -15.55
C PHE A 240 -29.25 14.65 -16.50
N GLY A 241 -28.93 13.68 -17.40
CA GLY A 241 -27.86 13.81 -18.40
C GLY A 241 -26.43 13.84 -17.79
N ILE A 242 -26.28 13.45 -16.54
CA ILE A 242 -24.98 13.34 -15.87
C ILE A 242 -24.51 11.90 -16.02
N ALA A 243 -23.39 11.68 -16.71
CA ALA A 243 -22.79 10.36 -16.79
C ALA A 243 -22.41 9.92 -15.35
N ALA A 244 -23.11 8.90 -14.83
CA ALA A 244 -22.97 8.40 -13.47
C ALA A 244 -21.52 8.03 -13.12
N ASP A 245 -20.75 7.59 -14.11
CA ASP A 245 -19.34 7.21 -13.95
C ASP A 245 -18.44 8.41 -13.60
N ASN A 246 -18.74 9.62 -14.08
CA ASN A 246 -17.96 10.81 -13.77
C ASN A 246 -18.26 11.37 -12.37
N PHE A 247 -19.48 11.21 -11.88
CA PHE A 247 -19.86 11.68 -10.55
C PHE A 247 -19.33 10.75 -9.46
N VAL A 248 -19.44 9.44 -9.65
CA VAL A 248 -18.90 8.43 -8.72
C VAL A 248 -17.38 8.47 -8.67
N SER A 249 -16.69 8.71 -9.82
CA SER A 249 -15.24 8.81 -9.84
C SER A 249 -14.71 10.07 -9.15
N LEU A 250 -15.40 11.21 -9.30
CA LEU A 250 -15.00 12.47 -8.67
C LEU A 250 -15.15 12.41 -7.14
N PHE A 251 -16.26 11.89 -6.64
CA PHE A 251 -16.48 11.71 -5.20
C PHE A 251 -15.67 10.54 -4.62
N GLY A 252 -15.42 9.49 -5.38
CA GLY A 252 -14.55 8.38 -4.99
C GLY A 252 -13.11 8.83 -4.77
N GLN A 253 -12.54 9.61 -5.66
CA GLN A 253 -11.17 10.14 -5.53
C GLN A 253 -11.03 11.13 -4.37
N VAL A 254 -12.03 12.00 -4.15
CA VAL A 254 -12.03 12.93 -3.02
C VAL A 254 -12.19 12.18 -1.69
N SER A 255 -13.00 11.13 -1.63
CA SER A 255 -13.20 10.34 -0.41
C SER A 255 -12.01 9.45 -0.04
N GLU A 256 -11.23 8.97 -1.03
CA GLU A 256 -10.01 8.21 -0.76
C GLU A 256 -8.89 9.10 -0.21
N GLY A 257 -8.74 10.32 -0.73
CA GLY A 257 -7.76 11.29 -0.22
C GLY A 257 -8.02 11.77 1.22
N LEU A 258 -9.27 11.71 1.68
CA LEU A 258 -9.66 12.13 3.04
C LEU A 258 -9.59 10.99 4.09
N ARG A 259 -9.28 9.75 3.67
CA ARG A 259 -9.25 8.58 4.57
C ARG A 259 -7.88 8.23 5.13
N LEU A 260 -6.86 8.99 4.80
CA LEU A 260 -5.51 8.74 5.30
C LEU A 260 -5.29 9.42 6.65
N ASP A 261 -6.09 9.04 7.65
CA ASP A 261 -5.85 9.43 9.03
C ASP A 261 -4.78 8.53 9.65
N GLY A 262 -3.78 9.13 10.28
CA GLY A 262 -2.75 8.44 11.02
C GLY A 262 -1.38 8.37 10.33
N LEU A 263 -0.59 7.37 10.69
CA LEU A 263 0.75 7.16 10.14
C LEU A 263 0.67 6.64 8.71
N VAL A 264 1.33 7.34 7.79
CA VAL A 264 1.36 6.97 6.38
C VAL A 264 2.78 6.66 5.92
N SER A 265 2.87 5.62 5.12
CA SER A 265 4.04 5.28 4.33
C SER A 265 3.64 5.36 2.85
N LEU A 266 3.81 6.54 2.28
CA LEU A 266 3.38 6.91 0.94
C LEU A 266 4.48 7.69 0.24
N TRP A 267 4.73 7.41 -1.02
CA TRP A 267 5.60 8.22 -1.87
C TRP A 267 4.79 8.86 -3.00
N HIS A 268 4.97 10.16 -3.18
CA HIS A 268 4.51 10.87 -4.36
C HIS A 268 5.58 11.90 -4.79
N PRO A 269 5.77 12.15 -6.08
CA PRO A 269 6.60 13.26 -6.51
C PRO A 269 5.99 14.55 -5.97
N ALA A 270 6.81 15.46 -5.46
CA ALA A 270 6.35 16.77 -5.02
C ALA A 270 5.55 17.40 -6.16
N GLY A 271 4.31 17.78 -5.87
CA GLY A 271 3.36 18.25 -6.88
C GLY A 271 3.89 19.44 -7.66
N SER A 272 3.63 19.41 -8.94
CA SER A 272 3.72 20.58 -9.83
C SER A 272 2.58 21.54 -9.57
#